data_7b185fbd8f20d7045c5f3afa07a9c1c8
#
_entry.id   7b185fbd8f20d7045c5f3afa07a9c1c8
#
_cell.length_a   1.000
_cell.length_b   1.000
_cell.length_c   1.000
_cell.angle_alpha   90.00
_cell.angle_beta   90.00
_cell.angle_gamma   90.00
#
_symmetry.space_group_name_H-M   'P 1'
#
loop_
_entity.id
_entity.type
_entity.pdbx_description
1 polymer ?
#
loop_
_entity_poly.entity_id
_entity_poly.type
_entity_poly.pdbx_seq_one_letter_code
_entity_poly.pdbx_strand_id
1 'polypeptide(L)'
;MKRIFTLLMVFAACSLHAQERYYDEIFDNVTVTEDVEYAMNISVIPALQGGPPMAMPQLMDVYEPEGDEETARPLVLVFHTGNFLPQYANGSALGTRKDSAVVELCERFARMGYVTASVDYRLGWNPLAGTQEERTFQLINAAYRGVQDARTAVRYFRMNAAEMDNTYGID
;
A
#
# COMPACT_ATOMS: atom_id res chain seq x y z
N MET A 1 44.63 23.07 -8.84
CA MET A 1 44.44 21.68 -9.28
C MET A 1 44.04 20.71 -8.15
N LYS A 2 44.75 20.65 -7.01
CA LYS A 2 44.41 19.73 -5.90
C LYS A 2 42.99 19.91 -5.36
N ARG A 3 42.50 21.15 -5.20
CA ARG A 3 41.14 21.43 -4.67
C ARG A 3 39.98 21.03 -5.63
N ILE A 4 40.23 21.11 -6.96
CA ILE A 4 39.24 20.69 -7.97
C ILE A 4 39.13 19.17 -8.00
N PHE A 5 40.26 18.47 -7.81
CA PHE A 5 40.25 16.99 -7.77
C PHE A 5 39.51 16.43 -6.53
N THR A 6 39.64 17.10 -5.37
CA THR A 6 38.94 16.73 -4.15
C THR A 6 37.43 16.95 -4.30
N LEU A 7 36.99 18.04 -4.94
CA LEU A 7 35.58 18.32 -5.20
C LEU A 7 34.97 17.29 -6.17
N LEU A 8 35.69 16.87 -7.20
CA LEU A 8 35.25 15.83 -8.15
C LEU A 8 35.13 14.46 -7.47
N MET A 9 36.03 14.10 -6.54
CA MET A 9 35.94 12.85 -5.78
C MET A 9 34.74 12.82 -4.83
N VAL A 10 34.41 13.95 -4.18
CA VAL A 10 33.20 14.02 -3.30
C VAL A 10 31.93 13.89 -4.13
N PHE A 11 31.85 14.49 -5.31
CA PHE A 11 30.71 14.34 -6.20
C PHE A 11 30.55 12.91 -6.75
N ALA A 12 31.65 12.21 -7.07
CA ALA A 12 31.62 10.82 -7.51
C ALA A 12 31.20 9.85 -6.39
N ALA A 13 31.59 10.11 -5.13
CA ALA A 13 31.18 9.30 -3.98
C ALA A 13 29.67 9.43 -3.69
N CYS A 14 29.09 10.63 -3.80
CA CYS A 14 27.64 10.83 -3.66
C CYS A 14 26.84 10.12 -4.77
N SER A 15 27.38 10.04 -5.98
CA SER A 15 26.72 9.37 -7.11
C SER A 15 26.67 7.84 -6.96
N LEU A 16 27.66 7.23 -6.28
CA LEU A 16 27.70 5.78 -6.05
C LEU A 16 26.66 5.33 -5.02
N HIS A 17 26.41 6.11 -3.98
CA HIS A 17 25.38 5.79 -2.99
C HIS A 17 23.96 5.98 -3.55
N ALA A 18 23.75 6.89 -4.49
CA ALA A 18 22.47 7.09 -5.15
C ALA A 18 22.08 5.95 -6.12
N GLN A 19 23.06 5.12 -6.56
CA GLN A 19 22.79 3.98 -7.44
C GLN A 19 22.37 2.71 -6.68
N GLU A 20 22.68 2.58 -5.40
CA GLU A 20 22.32 1.43 -4.57
C GLU A 20 20.90 1.59 -3.96
N ARG A 21 20.53 2.83 -3.61
CA ARG A 21 19.19 3.13 -3.10
C ARG A 21 18.11 2.85 -4.15
N TYR A 22 17.02 2.27 -3.74
CA TYR A 22 15.88 1.84 -4.56
C TYR A 22 16.15 0.62 -5.47
N TYR A 23 17.33 0.02 -5.36
CA TYR A 23 17.70 -1.18 -6.11
C TYR A 23 18.10 -2.33 -5.19
N ASP A 24 18.94 -2.07 -4.18
CA ASP A 24 19.38 -3.05 -3.19
C ASP A 24 18.73 -2.79 -1.83
N GLU A 25 18.59 -3.82 -1.00
CA GLU A 25 18.16 -3.71 0.39
C GLU A 25 19.33 -3.15 1.21
N ILE A 26 19.33 -1.83 1.46
CA ILE A 26 20.41 -1.10 2.17
C ILE A 26 20.06 -0.78 3.63
N PHE A 27 18.82 -1.02 4.06
CA PHE A 27 18.37 -0.86 5.43
C PHE A 27 18.11 -2.22 6.06
N ASP A 28 18.61 -2.44 7.29
CA ASP A 28 18.46 -3.70 8.01
C ASP A 28 17.05 -3.89 8.56
N ASN A 29 16.40 -2.79 9.00
CA ASN A 29 15.12 -2.82 9.70
C ASN A 29 14.08 -1.90 9.05
N VAL A 30 12.83 -2.18 9.38
CA VAL A 30 11.66 -1.45 8.90
C VAL A 30 10.81 -1.04 10.08
N THR A 31 10.39 0.22 10.11
CA THR A 31 9.36 0.73 11.02
C THR A 31 7.99 0.51 10.38
N VAL A 32 7.03 -0.06 11.13
CA VAL A 32 5.68 -0.29 10.63
C VAL A 32 4.68 0.52 11.46
N THR A 33 3.89 1.36 10.79
CA THR A 33 2.73 2.03 11.37
C THR A 33 1.49 1.26 10.94
N GLU A 34 0.91 0.49 11.87
CA GLU A 34 -0.25 -0.37 11.61
C GLU A 34 -1.58 0.39 11.72
N ASP A 35 -2.60 -0.16 11.05
CA ASP A 35 -4.00 0.25 11.18
C ASP A 35 -4.27 1.73 10.85
N VAL A 36 -3.53 2.30 9.89
CA VAL A 36 -3.75 3.67 9.41
C VAL A 36 -5.07 3.73 8.65
N GLU A 37 -6.04 4.50 9.17
CA GLU A 37 -7.30 4.75 8.46
C GLU A 37 -7.08 5.78 7.35
N TYR A 38 -7.24 5.35 6.09
CA TYR A 38 -7.12 6.24 4.94
C TYR A 38 -8.46 6.68 4.35
N ALA A 39 -9.56 6.00 4.73
CA ALA A 39 -10.92 6.33 4.30
C ALA A 39 -11.99 5.66 5.16
N MET A 40 -13.20 6.22 5.13
CA MET A 40 -14.44 5.62 5.61
C MET A 40 -15.39 5.45 4.43
N ASN A 41 -15.79 4.21 4.11
CA ASN A 41 -16.62 3.92 2.95
C ASN A 41 -17.70 2.87 3.25
N ILE A 42 -18.77 2.87 2.45
CA ILE A 42 -19.83 1.86 2.56
C ILE A 42 -19.33 0.50 2.07
N SER A 43 -19.33 -0.49 2.97
CA SER A 43 -19.03 -1.89 2.69
C SER A 43 -20.31 -2.69 2.45
N VAL A 44 -20.26 -3.63 1.49
CA VAL A 44 -21.33 -4.59 1.22
C VAL A 44 -21.15 -5.91 1.98
N ILE A 45 -20.05 -6.09 2.68
CA ILE A 45 -19.77 -7.33 3.44
C ILE A 45 -20.89 -7.66 4.43
N PRO A 46 -21.41 -6.71 5.24
CA PRO A 46 -22.54 -7.00 6.13
C PRO A 46 -23.80 -7.46 5.38
N ALA A 47 -24.03 -6.93 4.17
CA ALA A 47 -25.17 -7.34 3.35
C ALA A 47 -25.06 -8.79 2.85
N LEU A 48 -23.86 -9.28 2.59
CA LEU A 48 -23.63 -10.69 2.26
C LEU A 48 -23.91 -11.63 3.44
N GLN A 49 -23.96 -11.10 4.64
CA GLN A 49 -24.27 -11.81 5.90
C GLN A 49 -25.70 -11.56 6.39
N GLY A 50 -26.57 -10.95 5.55
CA GLY A 50 -27.96 -10.69 5.85
C GLY A 50 -28.26 -9.38 6.59
N GLY A 51 -27.26 -8.53 6.80
CA GLY A 51 -27.40 -7.19 7.38
C GLY A 51 -27.50 -6.10 6.29
N PRO A 52 -27.66 -4.83 6.66
CA PRO A 52 -27.57 -3.72 5.72
C PRO A 52 -26.12 -3.39 5.37
N PRO A 53 -25.84 -2.81 4.17
CA PRO A 53 -24.54 -2.16 3.93
C PRO A 53 -24.27 -1.07 4.98
N MET A 54 -23.02 -0.95 5.43
CA MET A 54 -22.66 0.03 6.46
C MET A 54 -21.29 0.64 6.23
N ALA A 55 -21.07 1.83 6.79
CA ALA A 55 -19.77 2.49 6.75
C ALA A 55 -18.76 1.68 7.56
N MET A 56 -17.59 1.44 6.95
CA MET A 56 -16.48 0.73 7.57
C MET A 56 -15.17 1.46 7.24
N PRO A 57 -14.22 1.53 8.18
CA PRO A 57 -12.90 2.08 7.91
C PRO A 57 -12.16 1.24 6.86
N GLN A 58 -11.42 1.92 6.01
CA GLN A 58 -10.46 1.30 5.11
C GLN A 58 -9.07 1.54 5.68
N LEU A 59 -8.36 0.46 5.95
CA LEU A 59 -7.11 0.47 6.68
C LEU A 59 -5.94 0.11 5.78
N MET A 60 -4.77 0.59 6.14
CA MET A 60 -3.49 0.20 5.56
C MET A 60 -2.43 0.11 6.65
N ASP A 61 -1.35 -0.63 6.40
CA ASP A 61 -0.14 -0.60 7.22
C ASP A 61 0.97 0.05 6.38
N VAL A 62 1.67 1.02 6.97
CA VAL A 62 2.73 1.79 6.29
C VAL A 62 4.09 1.34 6.81
N TYR A 63 5.00 1.08 5.89
CA TYR A 63 6.35 0.57 6.15
C TYR A 63 7.38 1.62 5.68
N GLU A 64 8.32 1.93 6.55
CA GLU A 64 9.38 2.90 6.30
C GLU A 64 10.74 2.30 6.68
N PRO A 65 11.84 2.62 5.97
CA PRO A 65 13.17 2.20 6.39
C PRO A 65 13.52 2.83 7.73
N GLU A 66 13.96 2.01 8.71
CA GLU A 66 14.34 2.51 10.03
C GLU A 66 15.63 3.34 9.95
N GLY A 67 15.60 4.54 10.54
CA GLY A 67 16.77 5.44 10.59
C GLY A 67 17.08 6.17 9.30
N ASP A 68 16.19 6.14 8.32
CA ASP A 68 16.33 6.89 7.07
C ASP A 68 15.97 8.36 7.26
N GLU A 69 16.86 9.27 6.84
CA GLU A 69 16.66 10.72 6.94
C GLU A 69 16.17 11.35 5.62
N GLU A 70 15.94 10.53 4.56
CA GLU A 70 15.43 11.03 3.28
C GLU A 70 13.99 11.53 3.42
N THR A 71 13.68 12.69 2.85
CA THR A 71 12.38 13.36 2.97
C THR A 71 11.59 13.42 1.65
N ALA A 72 12.10 12.81 0.60
CA ALA A 72 11.47 12.76 -0.73
C ALA A 72 11.57 11.33 -1.29
N ARG A 73 10.92 10.39 -0.60
CA ARG A 73 10.94 8.96 -0.94
C ARG A 73 9.80 8.61 -1.90
N PRO A 74 10.05 7.76 -2.89
CA PRO A 74 8.96 7.25 -3.72
C PRO A 74 8.06 6.31 -2.90
N LEU A 75 6.75 6.37 -3.19
CA LEU A 75 5.72 5.57 -2.55
C LEU A 75 5.35 4.34 -3.40
N VAL A 76 5.29 3.16 -2.76
CA VAL A 76 4.77 1.93 -3.37
C VAL A 76 3.55 1.45 -2.61
N LEU A 77 2.40 1.33 -3.28
CA LEU A 77 1.18 0.76 -2.71
C LEU A 77 1.01 -0.68 -3.16
N VAL A 78 0.88 -1.60 -2.22
CA VAL A 78 0.68 -3.03 -2.47
C VAL A 78 -0.73 -3.42 -2.06
N PHE A 79 -1.48 -3.98 -3.00
CA PHE A 79 -2.85 -4.45 -2.79
C PHE A 79 -2.88 -5.97 -2.76
N HIS A 80 -3.53 -6.53 -1.75
CA HIS A 80 -3.64 -7.98 -1.60
C HIS A 80 -4.50 -8.62 -2.69
N THR A 81 -4.35 -9.93 -2.88
CA THR A 81 -5.18 -10.76 -3.76
C THR A 81 -6.46 -11.23 -3.02
N GLY A 82 -7.16 -12.25 -3.51
CA GLY A 82 -8.32 -12.85 -2.85
C GLY A 82 -9.63 -12.70 -3.63
N ASN A 83 -9.57 -12.41 -4.94
CA ASN A 83 -10.72 -12.36 -5.84
C ASN A 83 -11.85 -11.40 -5.39
N PHE A 84 -11.51 -10.31 -4.71
CA PHE A 84 -12.47 -9.37 -4.10
C PHE A 84 -13.43 -10.02 -3.09
N LEU A 85 -13.01 -11.14 -2.49
CA LEU A 85 -13.74 -11.85 -1.46
C LEU A 85 -13.00 -11.79 -0.12
N PRO A 86 -13.73 -11.68 1.01
CA PRO A 86 -13.11 -11.81 2.32
C PRO A 86 -12.58 -13.24 2.53
N GLN A 87 -11.59 -13.41 3.40
CA GLN A 87 -10.93 -14.69 3.66
C GLN A 87 -11.92 -15.85 3.92
N TYR A 88 -12.96 -15.62 4.71
CA TYR A 88 -13.96 -16.64 5.02
C TYR A 88 -14.77 -17.14 3.79
N ALA A 89 -14.78 -16.36 2.69
CA ALA A 89 -15.54 -16.67 1.50
C ALA A 89 -14.66 -17.08 0.31
N ASN A 90 -13.37 -16.74 0.31
CA ASN A 90 -12.48 -17.09 -0.79
C ASN A 90 -11.82 -18.47 -0.66
N GLY A 91 -12.00 -19.14 0.48
CA GLY A 91 -11.42 -20.46 0.76
C GLY A 91 -9.90 -20.50 0.89
N SER A 92 -9.27 -19.36 1.09
CA SER A 92 -7.81 -19.18 1.16
C SER A 92 -7.43 -18.38 2.41
N ALA A 93 -6.17 -18.46 2.82
CA ALA A 93 -5.60 -17.59 3.84
C ALA A 93 -5.28 -16.16 3.32
N LEU A 94 -5.51 -15.91 2.03
CA LEU A 94 -5.26 -14.63 1.38
C LEU A 94 -6.51 -13.73 1.41
N GLY A 95 -6.31 -12.43 1.29
CA GLY A 95 -7.41 -11.47 1.18
C GLY A 95 -7.38 -10.35 2.22
N THR A 96 -6.21 -10.04 2.75
CA THR A 96 -5.98 -8.90 3.67
C THR A 96 -4.62 -8.26 3.43
N ARG A 97 -4.46 -7.02 3.91
CA ARG A 97 -3.16 -6.34 3.94
C ARG A 97 -2.09 -7.07 4.76
N LYS A 98 -2.50 -8.00 5.63
CA LYS A 98 -1.61 -8.83 6.48
C LYS A 98 -1.19 -10.14 5.80
N ASP A 99 -1.52 -10.36 4.54
CA ASP A 99 -1.06 -11.53 3.78
C ASP A 99 0.47 -11.54 3.71
N SER A 100 1.10 -12.67 4.06
CA SER A 100 2.57 -12.75 4.20
C SER A 100 3.34 -12.31 2.95
N ALA A 101 2.81 -12.58 1.75
CA ALA A 101 3.43 -12.13 0.51
C ALA A 101 3.35 -10.61 0.33
N VAL A 102 2.27 -9.97 0.80
CA VAL A 102 2.10 -8.51 0.75
C VAL A 102 3.03 -7.84 1.76
N VAL A 103 3.08 -8.36 2.99
CA VAL A 103 3.97 -7.88 4.05
C VAL A 103 5.43 -7.97 3.60
N GLU A 104 5.85 -9.15 3.11
CA GLU A 104 7.23 -9.36 2.62
C GLU A 104 7.60 -8.38 1.49
N LEU A 105 6.70 -8.15 0.54
CA LEU A 105 6.95 -7.16 -0.52
C LEU A 105 7.12 -5.74 0.04
N CYS A 106 6.25 -5.34 0.98
CA CYS A 106 6.33 -4.03 1.60
C CYS A 106 7.64 -3.86 2.37
N GLU A 107 8.02 -4.85 3.19
CA GLU A 107 9.27 -4.82 3.94
C GLU A 107 10.50 -4.75 3.03
N ARG A 108 10.55 -5.55 1.96
CA ARG A 108 11.66 -5.54 1.02
C ARG A 108 11.81 -4.20 0.33
N PHE A 109 10.74 -3.62 -0.20
CA PHE A 109 10.80 -2.29 -0.79
C PHE A 109 11.17 -1.22 0.24
N ALA A 110 10.67 -1.32 1.49
CA ALA A 110 11.08 -0.41 2.55
C ALA A 110 12.59 -0.52 2.83
N ARG A 111 13.15 -1.73 2.92
CA ARG A 111 14.61 -1.93 3.05
C ARG A 111 15.41 -1.38 1.87
N MET A 112 14.80 -1.22 0.70
CA MET A 112 15.42 -0.55 -0.46
C MET A 112 15.34 0.99 -0.38
N GLY A 113 14.64 1.56 0.61
CA GLY A 113 14.51 3.02 0.80
C GLY A 113 13.18 3.62 0.33
N TYR A 114 12.21 2.82 -0.09
CA TYR A 114 10.87 3.29 -0.41
C TYR A 114 10.03 3.50 0.86
N VAL A 115 9.01 4.35 0.78
CA VAL A 115 7.85 4.24 1.64
C VAL A 115 6.88 3.26 0.99
N THR A 116 6.38 2.28 1.74
CA THR A 116 5.43 1.31 1.18
C THR A 116 4.18 1.21 2.04
N ALA A 117 3.07 0.81 1.46
CA ALA A 117 1.88 0.53 2.22
C ALA A 117 1.17 -0.73 1.69
N SER A 118 0.83 -1.63 2.61
CA SER A 118 -0.11 -2.72 2.36
C SER A 118 -1.52 -2.23 2.60
N VAL A 119 -2.38 -2.31 1.60
CA VAL A 119 -3.65 -1.60 1.58
C VAL A 119 -4.82 -2.58 1.49
N ASP A 120 -5.74 -2.52 2.47
CA ASP A 120 -7.06 -3.13 2.34
C ASP A 120 -7.95 -2.26 1.43
N TYR A 121 -8.86 -2.89 0.73
CA TYR A 121 -9.85 -2.24 -0.11
C TYR A 121 -11.20 -2.95 0.03
N ARG A 122 -12.30 -2.30 -0.34
CA ARG A 122 -13.65 -2.86 -0.20
C ARG A 122 -13.83 -4.12 -1.02
N LEU A 123 -14.04 -5.21 -0.32
CA LEU A 123 -14.35 -6.54 -0.84
C LEU A 123 -15.86 -6.75 -0.90
N GLY A 124 -16.27 -7.85 -1.49
CA GLY A 124 -17.63 -8.39 -1.41
C GLY A 124 -18.38 -8.40 -2.74
N TRP A 125 -18.71 -9.62 -3.15
CA TRP A 125 -19.67 -9.98 -4.18
C TRP A 125 -20.15 -11.40 -3.90
N ASN A 126 -21.24 -11.83 -4.51
CA ASN A 126 -21.76 -13.18 -4.31
C ASN A 126 -21.37 -14.10 -5.47
N PRO A 127 -20.35 -14.97 -5.31
CA PRO A 127 -19.95 -15.92 -6.36
C PRO A 127 -20.99 -17.03 -6.61
N LEU A 128 -21.96 -17.18 -5.70
CA LEU A 128 -23.03 -18.18 -5.77
C LEU A 128 -24.38 -17.58 -6.22
N ALA A 129 -24.41 -16.34 -6.72
CA ALA A 129 -25.62 -15.74 -7.29
C ALA A 129 -26.20 -16.59 -8.43
N GLY A 130 -27.51 -16.57 -8.59
CA GLY A 130 -28.29 -17.53 -9.39
C GLY A 130 -27.88 -17.59 -10.86
N THR A 131 -27.49 -16.46 -11.47
CA THR A 131 -27.11 -16.39 -12.88
C THR A 131 -25.65 -15.95 -13.07
N GLN A 132 -25.07 -16.32 -14.20
CA GLN A 132 -23.73 -15.84 -14.55
C GLN A 132 -23.70 -14.32 -14.75
N GLU A 133 -24.74 -13.76 -15.32
CA GLU A 133 -24.85 -12.31 -15.54
C GLU A 133 -24.82 -11.56 -14.20
N GLU A 134 -25.57 -12.02 -13.22
CA GLU A 134 -25.59 -11.43 -11.88
C GLU A 134 -24.22 -11.55 -11.18
N ARG A 135 -23.56 -12.70 -11.28
CA ARG A 135 -22.19 -12.88 -10.73
C ARG A 135 -21.19 -11.92 -11.40
N THR A 136 -21.24 -11.82 -12.71
CA THR A 136 -20.37 -10.91 -13.48
C THR A 136 -20.59 -9.46 -13.10
N PHE A 137 -21.86 -9.03 -13.00
CA PHE A 137 -22.21 -7.67 -12.59
C PHE A 137 -21.67 -7.34 -11.19
N GLN A 138 -21.87 -8.26 -10.23
CA GLN A 138 -21.39 -8.05 -8.86
C GLN A 138 -19.86 -8.02 -8.76
N LEU A 139 -19.16 -8.87 -9.52
CA LEU A 139 -17.70 -8.89 -9.57
C LEU A 139 -17.15 -7.59 -10.18
N ILE A 140 -17.73 -7.10 -11.26
CA ILE A 140 -17.35 -5.81 -11.86
C ILE A 140 -17.53 -4.67 -10.85
N ASN A 141 -18.63 -4.66 -10.09
CA ASN A 141 -18.85 -3.65 -9.05
C ASN A 141 -17.82 -3.76 -7.90
N ALA A 142 -17.42 -4.99 -7.54
CA ALA A 142 -16.39 -5.20 -6.53
C ALA A 142 -15.03 -4.65 -7.01
N ALA A 143 -14.64 -4.96 -8.25
CA ALA A 143 -13.42 -4.43 -8.86
C ALA A 143 -13.45 -2.89 -8.95
N TYR A 144 -14.59 -2.31 -9.33
CA TYR A 144 -14.76 -0.85 -9.39
C TYR A 144 -14.58 -0.19 -8.01
N ARG A 145 -15.13 -0.77 -6.94
CA ARG A 145 -14.91 -0.30 -5.56
C ARG A 145 -13.44 -0.37 -5.17
N GLY A 146 -12.75 -1.48 -5.51
CA GLY A 146 -11.30 -1.61 -5.28
C GLY A 146 -10.49 -0.51 -5.96
N VAL A 147 -10.81 -0.19 -7.22
CA VAL A 147 -10.16 0.94 -7.95
C VAL A 147 -10.44 2.28 -7.28
N GLN A 148 -11.66 2.52 -6.79
CA GLN A 148 -11.98 3.74 -6.06
C GLN A 148 -11.15 3.87 -4.79
N ASP A 149 -10.99 2.77 -4.04
CA ASP A 149 -10.24 2.76 -2.79
C ASP A 149 -8.73 2.91 -3.05
N ALA A 150 -8.19 2.27 -4.07
CA ALA A 150 -6.81 2.49 -4.50
C ALA A 150 -6.52 3.97 -4.82
N ARG A 151 -7.43 4.62 -5.55
CA ARG A 151 -7.33 6.07 -5.82
C ARG A 151 -7.45 6.91 -4.55
N THR A 152 -8.22 6.47 -3.58
CA THR A 152 -8.37 7.17 -2.29
C THR A 152 -7.10 7.03 -1.45
N ALA A 153 -6.46 5.86 -1.43
CA ALA A 153 -5.16 5.68 -0.78
C ALA A 153 -4.09 6.61 -1.38
N VAL A 154 -4.02 6.73 -2.71
CA VAL A 154 -3.12 7.71 -3.37
C VAL A 154 -3.43 9.15 -2.92
N ARG A 155 -4.72 9.52 -2.83
CA ARG A 155 -5.10 10.87 -2.38
C ARG A 155 -4.74 11.12 -0.92
N TYR A 156 -4.87 10.10 -0.06
CA TYR A 156 -4.46 10.18 1.33
C TYR A 156 -2.98 10.57 1.45
N PHE A 157 -2.09 9.86 0.74
CA PHE A 157 -0.67 10.17 0.77
C PHE A 157 -0.34 11.54 0.17
N ARG A 158 -1.01 11.94 -0.92
CA ARG A 158 -0.85 13.28 -1.48
C ARG A 158 -1.31 14.38 -0.52
N MET A 159 -2.40 14.16 0.20
CA MET A 159 -2.87 15.09 1.22
C MET A 159 -1.88 15.14 2.39
N ASN A 160 -1.37 13.98 2.84
CA ASN A 160 -0.34 13.89 3.88
C ASN A 160 0.91 14.69 3.49
N ALA A 161 1.41 14.51 2.28
CA ALA A 161 2.58 15.24 1.78
C ALA A 161 2.34 16.77 1.66
N ALA A 162 1.13 17.19 1.29
CA ALA A 162 0.83 18.60 1.03
C ALA A 162 0.35 19.37 2.28
N GLU A 163 -0.37 18.72 3.20
CA GLU A 163 -1.16 19.40 4.24
C GLU A 163 -0.90 18.86 5.66
N MET A 164 -0.19 17.73 5.81
CA MET A 164 0.02 17.06 7.10
C MET A 164 1.52 16.90 7.44
N ASP A 165 2.31 17.94 7.20
CA ASP A 165 3.76 18.00 7.47
C ASP A 165 4.59 16.87 6.79
N ASN A 166 4.06 16.26 5.75
CA ASN A 166 4.68 15.14 5.04
C ASN A 166 5.21 14.06 6.00
N THR A 167 4.34 13.56 6.87
CA THR A 167 4.66 12.64 7.97
C THR A 167 5.51 11.44 7.51
N TYR A 168 5.25 10.96 6.28
CA TYR A 168 5.95 9.80 5.71
C TYR A 168 7.15 10.18 4.81
N GLY A 169 7.49 11.46 4.65
CA GLY A 169 8.61 11.90 3.81
C GLY A 169 8.54 11.39 2.37
N ILE A 170 7.39 11.50 1.71
CA ILE A 170 7.17 11.11 0.32
C ILE A 170 7.22 12.30 -0.63
N ASP A 171 7.61 12.05 -1.92
CA ASP A 171 7.63 13.03 -3.01
C ASP A 171 6.30 13.04 -3.79
#